data_7a084612ac400d2213c317b1ef728532
#
_entry.id   7a084612ac400d2213c317b1ef728532
#
_cell.length_a   1.000
_cell.length_b   1.000
_cell.length_c   1.000
_cell.angle_alpha   90.00
_cell.angle_beta   90.00
_cell.angle_gamma   90.00
#
_symmetry.space_group_name_H-M   'P 1'
#
loop_
_entity.id
_entity.type
_entity.pdbx_description
1 polymer ?
#
loop_
_entity_poly.entity_id
_entity_poly.type
_entity_poly.pdbx_seq_one_letter_code
_entity_poly.pdbx_strand_id
1 'polypeptide(L)'
;MFVSAVAYSQGVIGKWVTEGGDSQVEIYQNGDQLCGKIIWLKKGDGQLDTHNPDKAMRSRKLLGVNILTGLKKKGDKYEGGKIYNPKNGKTYKCSIWLDGSNLKVRGYVAMFYETQTWTKK
;
A
#
# COMPACT_ATOMS: atom_id res chain seq x y z
N MET A 1 2.62 9.72 -29.72
CA MET A 1 2.68 9.10 -29.36
C MET A 1 3.07 8.72 -28.21
N PHE A 2 3.42 8.67 -27.49
CA PHE A 2 3.91 8.55 -26.35
C PHE A 2 3.02 8.45 -25.22
N VAL A 3 1.78 8.60 -25.35
CA VAL A 3 0.74 8.57 -24.36
C VAL A 3 0.57 7.19 -23.77
N SER A 4 0.85 6.15 -24.54
CA SER A 4 0.67 4.78 -24.08
C SER A 4 1.58 4.44 -22.90
N ALA A 5 2.79 4.99 -22.84
CA ALA A 5 3.69 4.72 -21.73
C ALA A 5 3.14 5.27 -20.42
N VAL A 6 2.48 6.43 -20.47
CA VAL A 6 1.87 7.03 -19.29
C VAL A 6 0.68 6.18 -18.82
N ALA A 7 -0.11 5.68 -19.77
CA ALA A 7 -1.27 4.86 -19.41
C ALA A 7 -0.85 3.58 -18.68
N TYR A 8 0.26 2.97 -19.08
CA TYR A 8 0.71 1.75 -18.41
C TYR A 8 1.14 2.00 -16.98
N SER A 9 1.82 3.12 -16.72
CA SER A 9 2.29 3.43 -15.38
C SER A 9 1.15 3.76 -14.43
N GLN A 10 -0.05 4.07 -14.96
CA GLN A 10 -1.19 4.45 -14.14
C GLN A 10 -2.03 3.25 -13.68
N GLY A 11 -1.73 2.05 -14.13
CA GLY A 11 -2.56 0.89 -13.80
C GLY A 11 -2.72 0.66 -12.31
N VAL A 12 -1.63 0.70 -11.54
CA VAL A 12 -1.69 0.54 -10.09
C VAL A 12 -1.77 1.87 -9.36
N ILE A 13 -1.41 2.98 -10.00
CA ILE A 13 -1.46 4.32 -9.41
C ILE A 13 -2.93 4.74 -9.27
N GLY A 14 -3.28 5.27 -8.10
CA GLY A 14 -4.64 5.71 -7.82
C GLY A 14 -5.09 5.28 -6.46
N LYS A 15 -6.41 5.34 -6.24
CA LYS A 15 -7.02 5.10 -4.95
C LYS A 15 -7.63 3.72 -4.89
N TRP A 16 -7.38 3.03 -3.78
CA TRP A 16 -7.82 1.65 -3.57
C TRP A 16 -8.47 1.49 -2.22
N VAL A 17 -9.49 0.64 -2.16
CA VAL A 17 -10.14 0.24 -0.90
C VAL A 17 -9.45 -1.04 -0.46
N THR A 18 -8.95 -1.06 0.77
CA THR A 18 -8.26 -2.25 1.30
C THR A 18 -9.25 -3.39 1.52
N GLU A 19 -8.73 -4.60 1.55
CA GLU A 19 -9.55 -5.78 1.81
C GLU A 19 -10.28 -5.60 3.14
N GLY A 20 -11.59 -5.85 3.15
CA GLY A 20 -12.42 -5.62 4.33
C GLY A 20 -12.97 -4.21 4.46
N GLY A 21 -12.47 -3.25 3.69
CA GLY A 21 -13.04 -1.91 3.64
C GLY A 21 -12.68 -1.00 4.80
N ASP A 22 -11.68 -1.34 5.61
CA ASP A 22 -11.32 -0.54 6.80
C ASP A 22 -10.57 0.74 6.47
N SER A 23 -9.95 0.80 5.31
CA SER A 23 -9.17 1.98 4.91
C SER A 23 -9.13 2.12 3.40
N GLN A 24 -8.71 3.30 2.96
CA GLN A 24 -8.41 3.57 1.55
C GLN A 24 -6.98 4.06 1.47
N VAL A 25 -6.30 3.65 0.40
CA VAL A 25 -4.88 3.93 0.18
C VAL A 25 -4.71 4.53 -1.20
N GLU A 26 -3.93 5.57 -1.29
CA GLU A 26 -3.54 6.14 -2.57
C GLU A 26 -2.13 5.72 -2.92
N ILE A 27 -1.98 5.04 -4.05
CA ILE A 27 -0.68 4.66 -4.60
C ILE A 27 -0.22 5.77 -5.54
N TYR A 28 1.01 6.21 -5.36
CA TYR A 28 1.58 7.34 -6.11
C TYR A 28 3.06 7.11 -6.38
N GLN A 29 3.55 7.82 -7.38
CA GLN A 29 4.95 7.76 -7.78
C GLN A 29 5.78 8.61 -6.83
N ASN A 30 6.90 8.06 -6.37
CA ASN A 30 7.87 8.77 -5.54
C ASN A 30 9.27 8.45 -6.08
N GLY A 31 9.77 9.31 -6.98
CA GLY A 31 11.02 9.03 -7.69
C GLY A 31 10.83 7.84 -8.62
N ASP A 32 11.72 6.85 -8.50
CA ASP A 32 11.65 5.62 -9.29
C ASP A 32 10.87 4.50 -8.58
N GLN A 33 10.19 4.84 -7.49
CA GLN A 33 9.45 3.89 -6.67
C GLN A 33 7.98 4.28 -6.57
N LEU A 34 7.15 3.33 -6.17
CA LEU A 34 5.79 3.60 -5.78
C LEU A 34 5.65 3.51 -4.27
N CYS A 35 4.83 4.40 -3.74
CA CYS A 35 4.42 4.42 -2.34
C CYS A 35 2.91 4.39 -2.26
N GLY A 36 2.37 4.06 -1.08
CA GLY A 36 0.94 4.12 -0.85
C GLY A 36 0.66 4.67 0.53
N LYS A 37 -0.18 5.71 0.58
CA LYS A 37 -0.52 6.38 1.84
C LYS A 37 -1.99 6.20 2.17
N ILE A 38 -2.28 6.12 3.46
CA ILE A 38 -3.66 6.06 3.95
C ILE A 38 -4.33 7.40 3.70
N ILE A 39 -5.46 7.40 2.99
CA ILE A 39 -6.22 8.61 2.70
C ILE A 39 -7.60 8.62 3.37
N TRP A 40 -8.04 7.49 3.91
CA TRP A 40 -9.32 7.38 4.60
C TRP A 40 -9.29 6.20 5.56
N LEU A 41 -9.91 6.37 6.72
CA LEU A 41 -10.01 5.34 7.75
C LEU A 41 -11.46 5.23 8.21
N LYS A 42 -11.98 4.01 8.23
CA LYS A 42 -13.36 3.75 8.68
C LYS A 42 -13.59 4.23 10.11
N LYS A 43 -12.59 4.09 10.97
CA LYS A 43 -12.67 4.51 12.38
C LYS A 43 -12.45 6.01 12.58
N GLY A 44 -12.23 6.77 11.50
CA GLY A 44 -12.11 8.21 11.52
C GLY A 44 -10.68 8.73 11.52
N ASP A 45 -10.57 10.02 11.23
CA ASP A 45 -9.27 10.69 11.03
C ASP A 45 -8.42 10.76 12.28
N GLY A 46 -9.04 10.58 13.44
CA GLY A 46 -8.32 10.65 14.72
C GLY A 46 -7.62 9.37 15.12
N GLN A 47 -7.73 8.31 14.32
CA GLN A 47 -7.10 7.03 14.63
C GLN A 47 -5.58 7.19 14.68
N LEU A 48 -4.97 6.71 15.77
CA LEU A 48 -3.53 6.83 16.00
C LEU A 48 -2.82 5.52 15.73
N ASP A 49 -1.51 5.62 15.54
CA ASP A 49 -0.63 4.48 15.25
C ASP A 49 -0.18 3.81 16.55
N THR A 50 -1.13 3.32 17.33
CA THR A 50 -0.92 2.85 18.70
C THR A 50 -0.08 1.59 18.80
N HIS A 51 0.02 0.80 17.73
CA HIS A 51 0.78 -0.45 17.73
C HIS A 51 2.19 -0.28 17.16
N ASN A 52 2.60 0.95 16.84
CA ASN A 52 3.94 1.17 16.30
C ASN A 52 4.99 0.67 17.30
N PRO A 53 6.01 -0.09 16.85
CA PRO A 53 7.07 -0.55 17.73
C PRO A 53 7.91 0.59 18.30
N ASP A 54 7.99 1.72 17.60
CA ASP A 54 8.64 2.93 18.10
C ASP A 54 7.63 3.73 18.90
N LYS A 55 7.87 3.83 20.21
CA LYS A 55 6.98 4.54 21.14
C LYS A 55 6.75 5.99 20.71
N ALA A 56 7.76 6.65 20.16
CA ALA A 56 7.65 8.04 19.72
C ALA A 56 6.66 8.22 18.58
N MET A 57 6.36 7.15 17.84
CA MET A 57 5.44 7.19 16.69
C MET A 57 4.01 6.83 17.05
N ARG A 58 3.75 6.36 18.27
CA ARG A 58 2.43 5.85 18.64
C ARG A 58 1.35 6.92 18.72
N SER A 59 1.74 8.17 18.88
CA SER A 59 0.79 9.28 18.91
C SER A 59 0.57 9.94 17.55
N ARG A 60 1.24 9.47 16.50
CA ARG A 60 1.00 10.03 15.17
C ARG A 60 -0.33 9.54 14.63
N LYS A 61 -0.97 10.37 13.80
CA LYS A 61 -2.18 9.97 13.10
C LYS A 61 -1.84 8.97 12.01
N LEU A 62 -2.67 7.96 11.83
CA LEU A 62 -2.52 7.01 10.73
C LEU A 62 -2.86 7.64 9.38
N LEU A 63 -3.76 8.61 9.36
CA LEU A 63 -4.10 9.30 8.11
C LEU A 63 -2.85 9.98 7.54
N GLY A 64 -2.54 9.69 6.29
CA GLY A 64 -1.34 10.22 5.62
C GLY A 64 -0.09 9.36 5.75
N VAL A 65 -0.11 8.31 6.56
CA VAL A 65 1.05 7.43 6.72
C VAL A 65 1.26 6.61 5.46
N ASN A 66 2.51 6.54 4.99
CA ASN A 66 2.87 5.65 3.90
C ASN A 66 2.98 4.22 4.45
N ILE A 67 1.99 3.40 4.12
CA ILE A 67 2.02 1.99 4.51
C ILE A 67 2.66 1.10 3.45
N LEU A 68 2.73 1.57 2.20
CA LEU A 68 3.45 0.91 1.11
C LEU A 68 4.63 1.80 0.73
N THR A 69 5.84 1.22 0.69
CA THR A 69 7.04 1.96 0.32
C THR A 69 7.96 1.10 -0.53
N GLY A 70 8.80 1.75 -1.32
CA GLY A 70 9.92 1.11 -2.00
C GLY A 70 9.57 0.16 -3.12
N LEU A 71 8.36 0.20 -3.65
CA LEU A 71 7.93 -0.71 -4.71
C LEU A 71 8.50 -0.27 -6.05
N LYS A 72 9.18 -1.19 -6.75
CA LYS A 72 9.79 -0.94 -8.05
C LYS A 72 9.22 -1.88 -9.09
N LYS A 73 9.04 -1.36 -10.29
CA LYS A 73 8.51 -2.16 -11.40
C LYS A 73 9.46 -3.28 -11.75
N LYS A 74 8.90 -4.49 -11.88
CA LYS A 74 9.64 -5.68 -12.32
C LYS A 74 8.69 -6.53 -13.15
N GLY A 75 8.82 -6.43 -14.47
CA GLY A 75 7.86 -7.06 -15.37
C GLY A 75 6.48 -6.42 -15.24
N ASP A 76 5.47 -7.24 -14.98
CA ASP A 76 4.10 -6.78 -14.79
C ASP A 76 3.73 -6.59 -13.31
N LYS A 77 4.71 -6.66 -12.42
CA LYS A 77 4.51 -6.48 -10.98
C LYS A 77 5.36 -5.34 -10.47
N TYR A 78 5.09 -4.93 -9.23
CA TYR A 78 5.95 -4.02 -8.46
C TYR A 78 6.43 -4.79 -7.25
N GLU A 79 7.73 -4.88 -7.05
CA GLU A 79 8.36 -5.74 -6.07
C GLU A 79 9.41 -4.98 -5.25
N GLY A 80 9.98 -5.67 -4.25
CA GLY A 80 11.05 -5.13 -3.43
C GLY A 80 10.61 -4.09 -2.42
N GLY A 81 9.32 -3.90 -2.26
CA GLY A 81 8.79 -2.93 -1.32
C GLY A 81 8.50 -3.51 0.04
N LYS A 82 7.87 -2.67 0.88
CA LYS A 82 7.46 -3.02 2.23
C LYS A 82 6.04 -2.56 2.46
N ILE A 83 5.32 -3.30 3.30
CA ILE A 83 3.99 -2.92 3.77
C ILE A 83 3.99 -2.90 5.30
N TYR A 84 3.52 -1.78 5.87
CA TYR A 84 3.34 -1.62 7.30
C TYR A 84 1.90 -1.96 7.67
N ASN A 85 1.72 -2.82 8.67
CA ASN A 85 0.39 -3.18 9.17
C ASN A 85 0.14 -2.46 10.51
N PRO A 86 -0.70 -1.41 10.53
CA PRO A 86 -0.96 -0.68 11.78
C PRO A 86 -1.71 -1.50 12.82
N LYS A 87 -2.34 -2.60 12.44
CA LYS A 87 -3.09 -3.45 13.39
C LYS A 87 -2.16 -4.21 14.32
N ASN A 88 -0.94 -4.51 13.89
CA ASN A 88 0.03 -5.23 14.71
C ASN A 88 1.39 -4.53 14.81
N GLY A 89 1.59 -3.42 14.10
CA GLY A 89 2.84 -2.66 14.12
C GLY A 89 3.99 -3.31 13.39
N LYS A 90 3.74 -4.33 12.58
CA LYS A 90 4.80 -5.06 11.86
C LYS A 90 4.90 -4.59 10.42
N THR A 91 6.12 -4.70 9.88
CA THR A 91 6.42 -4.38 8.49
C THR A 91 6.88 -5.65 7.78
N TYR A 92 6.33 -5.87 6.59
CA TYR A 92 6.61 -7.06 5.78
C TYR A 92 7.15 -6.67 4.42
N LYS A 93 7.95 -7.54 3.81
CA LYS A 93 8.27 -7.39 2.39
C LYS A 93 6.98 -7.50 1.59
N CYS A 94 6.90 -6.79 0.47
CA CYS A 94 5.64 -6.63 -0.25
C CYS A 94 5.85 -6.59 -1.75
N SER A 95 4.91 -7.18 -2.48
CA SER A 95 4.77 -6.98 -3.92
C SER A 95 3.30 -6.69 -4.23
N ILE A 96 3.06 -5.96 -5.32
CA ILE A 96 1.71 -5.66 -5.79
C ILE A 96 1.61 -5.86 -7.29
N TRP A 97 0.42 -6.20 -7.77
CA TRP A 97 0.14 -6.34 -9.20
C TRP A 97 -1.35 -6.26 -9.46
N LEU A 98 -1.70 -5.90 -10.69
CA LEU A 98 -3.10 -5.89 -11.11
C LEU A 98 -3.56 -7.30 -11.45
N ASP A 99 -4.79 -7.60 -11.09
CA ASP A 99 -5.50 -8.79 -11.50
C ASP A 99 -6.89 -8.33 -11.97
N GLY A 100 -7.03 -8.13 -13.27
CA GLY A 100 -8.20 -7.46 -13.81
C GLY A 100 -8.29 -6.03 -13.29
N SER A 101 -9.42 -5.67 -12.70
CA SER A 101 -9.62 -4.35 -12.11
C SER A 101 -9.23 -4.28 -10.63
N ASN A 102 -8.78 -5.39 -10.07
CA ASN A 102 -8.38 -5.47 -8.67
C ASN A 102 -6.87 -5.35 -8.51
N LEU A 103 -6.44 -4.94 -7.32
CA LEU A 103 -5.03 -4.89 -6.97
C LEU A 103 -4.74 -6.02 -5.99
N LYS A 104 -3.76 -6.85 -6.33
CA LYS A 104 -3.25 -7.86 -5.41
C LYS A 104 -2.11 -7.25 -4.61
N VAL A 105 -2.16 -7.41 -3.30
CA VAL A 105 -1.16 -6.92 -2.37
C VAL A 105 -0.68 -8.09 -1.53
N ARG A 106 0.58 -8.47 -1.70
CA ARG A 106 1.14 -9.65 -1.05
C ARG A 106 2.22 -9.27 -0.07
N GLY A 107 2.04 -9.69 1.19
CA GLY A 107 3.06 -9.56 2.23
C GLY A 107 3.75 -10.89 2.47
N TYR A 108 5.05 -10.85 2.78
CA TYR A 108 5.87 -12.06 2.94
C TYR A 108 6.43 -12.13 4.35
N VAL A 109 6.34 -13.33 4.97
CA VAL A 109 6.95 -13.62 6.27
C VAL A 109 7.71 -14.93 6.12
N ALA A 110 9.04 -14.87 6.14
CA ALA A 110 9.89 -16.03 5.89
C ALA A 110 9.50 -16.71 4.57
N MET A 111 9.15 -17.99 4.59
CA MET A 111 8.73 -18.72 3.39
C MET A 111 7.22 -18.64 3.14
N PHE A 112 6.48 -17.95 4.01
CA PHE A 112 5.04 -17.82 3.88
C PHE A 112 4.67 -16.47 3.30
N TYR A 113 3.46 -16.38 2.75
CA TYR A 113 2.93 -15.12 2.28
C TYR A 113 1.41 -15.09 2.43
N GLU A 114 0.87 -13.88 2.46
CA GLU A 114 -0.57 -13.64 2.48
C GLU A 114 -0.89 -12.61 1.40
N THR A 115 -1.91 -12.89 0.60
CA THR A 115 -2.32 -12.01 -0.49
C THR A 115 -3.69 -11.43 -0.18
N GLN A 116 -3.78 -10.11 -0.22
CA GLN A 116 -5.04 -9.38 -0.12
C GLN A 116 -5.48 -8.91 -1.49
N THR A 117 -6.78 -8.72 -1.64
CA THR A 117 -7.37 -8.12 -2.83
C THR A 117 -7.93 -6.76 -2.45
N TRP A 118 -7.38 -5.72 -3.06
CA TRP A 118 -7.88 -4.35 -2.89
C TRP A 118 -8.69 -3.98 -4.13
N THR A 119 -9.77 -3.26 -3.91
CA THR A 119 -10.69 -2.88 -4.99
C THR A 119 -10.54 -1.41 -5.33
N LYS A 120 -10.85 -1.06 -6.57
CA LYS A 120 -10.75 0.31 -7.05
C LYS A 120 -11.73 1.21 -6.28
N LYS A 121 -11.22 2.35 -5.86
CA LYS A 121 -12.03 3.35 -5.18
C LYS A 121 -12.90 4.09 -6.20
#